data_a483e03f8b2d074b39a6834c0b63498a
#
_entry.id   a483e03f8b2d074b39a6834c0b63498a
#
_cell.length_a   1.000
_cell.length_b   1.000
_cell.length_c   1.000
_cell.angle_alpha   90.00
_cell.angle_beta   90.00
_cell.angle_gamma   90.00
#
_symmetry.space_group_name_H-M   'P 1'
#
loop_
_entity.id
_entity.type
_entity.pdbx_description
1 polymer ?
#
loop_
_entity_poly.entity_id
_entity_poly.type
_entity_poly.pdbx_seq_one_letter_code
_entity_poly.pdbx_strand_id
1 'polypeptide(L)'
;MDSIVQWYQQGPARYISKQVFVMLVSMLPLIELRGGIVVARLLKLSLGQALIFSLIGNIIPIPFILLFINRIFDWLRPTKHLGGLVRKMEARAMSKSESVSRAEFWGLVGFVGIPLPGTGGWTGALIASLLKIDVKKASAAILLGIAIAATIMSLISYGVFHM
;
A
#
# COMPACT_ATOMS: atom_id res chain seq x y z
N MET A 1 -7.58 0.58 19.87
CA MET A 1 -6.27 0.08 19.38
C MET A 1 -5.98 -1.35 19.82
N ASP A 2 -6.59 -1.80 20.90
CA ASP A 2 -6.38 -3.16 21.44
C ASP A 2 -6.96 -4.29 20.60
N SER A 3 -7.95 -3.98 19.75
CA SER A 3 -8.64 -4.98 18.93
C SER A 3 -7.75 -5.73 17.93
N ILE A 4 -6.76 -5.08 17.31
CA ILE A 4 -5.82 -5.76 16.38
C ILE A 4 -4.88 -6.68 17.13
N VAL A 5 -4.40 -6.22 18.30
CA VAL A 5 -3.51 -7.02 19.16
C VAL A 5 -4.28 -8.20 19.74
N GLN A 6 -5.50 -7.97 20.22
CA GLN A 6 -6.38 -9.04 20.72
C GLN A 6 -6.73 -10.04 19.61
N TRP A 7 -7.08 -9.56 18.42
CA TRP A 7 -7.36 -10.43 17.27
C TRP A 7 -6.14 -11.26 16.87
N TYR A 8 -4.93 -10.66 16.90
CA TYR A 8 -3.71 -11.43 16.67
C TYR A 8 -3.49 -12.50 17.75
N GLN A 9 -3.65 -12.16 19.04
CA GLN A 9 -3.37 -13.07 20.15
C GLN A 9 -4.42 -14.17 20.33
N GLN A 10 -5.68 -13.87 20.07
CA GLN A 10 -6.83 -14.78 20.29
C GLN A 10 -7.33 -15.45 19.01
N GLY A 11 -6.98 -14.90 17.84
CA GLY A 11 -7.40 -15.39 16.53
C GLY A 11 -6.45 -16.42 15.91
N PRO A 12 -6.78 -16.89 14.70
CA PRO A 12 -5.93 -17.83 13.96
C PRO A 12 -4.54 -17.27 13.62
N ALA A 13 -4.38 -15.95 13.64
CA ALA A 13 -3.11 -15.29 13.38
C ALA A 13 -2.03 -15.58 14.43
N ARG A 14 -2.37 -16.09 15.61
CA ARG A 14 -1.41 -16.48 16.67
C ARG A 14 -0.42 -17.55 16.23
N TYR A 15 -0.77 -18.35 15.21
CA TYR A 15 0.09 -19.42 14.69
C TYR A 15 1.16 -18.93 13.72
N ILE A 16 1.09 -17.67 13.30
CA ILE A 16 2.11 -17.04 12.46
C ILE A 16 2.95 -16.05 13.28
N SER A 17 4.20 -15.86 12.89
CA SER A 17 5.04 -14.88 13.56
C SER A 17 4.50 -13.46 13.37
N LYS A 18 4.77 -12.57 14.34
CA LYS A 18 4.38 -11.15 14.27
C LYS A 18 4.89 -10.48 12.99
N GLN A 19 6.09 -10.85 12.58
CA GLN A 19 6.74 -10.34 11.37
C GLN A 19 5.95 -10.72 10.10
N VAL A 20 5.60 -12.00 9.96
CA VAL A 20 4.80 -12.48 8.83
C VAL A 20 3.40 -11.85 8.87
N PHE A 21 2.82 -11.70 10.04
CA PHE A 21 1.52 -11.02 10.16
C PHE A 21 1.60 -9.56 9.67
N VAL A 22 2.61 -8.79 10.07
CA VAL A 22 2.83 -7.42 9.59
C VAL A 22 3.03 -7.40 8.07
N MET A 23 3.79 -8.33 7.53
CA MET A 23 3.99 -8.46 6.09
C MET A 23 2.66 -8.67 5.35
N LEU A 24 1.83 -9.63 5.81
CA LEU A 24 0.54 -9.93 5.20
C LEU A 24 -0.44 -8.75 5.30
N VAL A 25 -0.49 -8.08 6.45
CA VAL A 25 -1.32 -6.89 6.66
C VAL A 25 -0.90 -5.76 5.72
N SER A 26 0.42 -5.59 5.51
CA SER A 26 0.97 -4.57 4.60
C SER A 26 0.71 -4.87 3.12
N MET A 27 0.34 -6.10 2.75
CA MET A 27 -0.11 -6.44 1.40
C MET A 27 -1.53 -5.95 1.10
N LEU A 28 -2.32 -5.62 2.10
CA LEU A 28 -3.72 -5.23 1.91
C LEU A 28 -3.83 -3.80 1.36
N PRO A 29 -4.70 -3.56 0.36
CA PRO A 29 -4.75 -2.29 -0.38
C PRO A 29 -5.18 -1.06 0.43
N LEU A 30 -5.78 -1.24 1.60
CA LEU A 30 -6.22 -0.15 2.48
C LEU A 30 -5.23 0.13 3.61
N ILE A 31 -4.44 -0.85 4.00
CA ILE A 31 -3.54 -0.80 5.15
C ILE A 31 -2.14 -0.43 4.70
N GLU A 32 -1.63 -1.16 3.71
CA GLU A 32 -0.33 -0.93 3.08
C GLU A 32 0.84 -0.82 4.08
N LEU A 33 1.97 -0.23 3.65
CA LEU A 33 3.12 0.04 4.49
C LEU A 33 2.75 0.85 5.76
N ARG A 34 1.86 1.81 5.61
CA ARG A 34 1.52 2.77 6.68
C ARG A 34 0.88 2.08 7.87
N GLY A 35 -0.16 1.30 7.58
CA GLY A 35 -0.82 0.48 8.60
C GLY A 35 0.09 -0.63 9.11
N GLY A 36 0.90 -1.22 8.24
CA GLY A 36 1.89 -2.23 8.62
C GLY A 36 2.87 -1.74 9.68
N ILE A 37 3.44 -0.53 9.52
CA ILE A 37 4.36 0.07 10.51
C ILE A 37 3.63 0.34 11.84
N VAL A 38 2.41 0.84 11.80
CA VAL A 38 1.59 1.06 13.01
C VAL A 38 1.30 -0.27 13.73
N VAL A 39 0.87 -1.29 12.98
CA VAL A 39 0.61 -2.63 13.53
C VAL A 39 1.88 -3.23 14.12
N ALA A 40 3.02 -3.10 13.44
CA ALA A 40 4.31 -3.57 13.93
C ALA A 40 4.66 -2.91 15.28
N ARG A 41 4.43 -1.61 15.42
CA ARG A 41 4.63 -0.88 16.67
C ARG A 41 3.72 -1.40 17.78
N LEU A 42 2.44 -1.62 17.50
CA LEU A 42 1.47 -2.18 18.44
C LEU A 42 1.86 -3.58 18.91
N LEU A 43 2.42 -4.40 18.01
CA LEU A 43 2.95 -5.75 18.33
C LEU A 43 4.34 -5.71 19.00
N LYS A 44 4.88 -4.53 19.30
CA LYS A 44 6.19 -4.32 19.95
C LYS A 44 7.35 -4.89 19.13
N LEU A 45 7.29 -4.82 17.81
CA LEU A 45 8.42 -5.11 16.93
C LEU A 45 9.40 -3.93 16.93
N SER A 46 10.69 -4.22 16.73
CA SER A 46 11.70 -3.17 16.53
C SER A 46 11.43 -2.40 15.23
N LEU A 47 11.93 -1.16 15.13
CA LEU A 47 11.80 -0.33 13.93
C LEU A 47 12.36 -1.06 12.69
N GLY A 48 13.51 -1.73 12.81
CA GLY A 48 14.10 -2.48 11.70
C GLY A 48 13.19 -3.61 11.21
N GLN A 49 12.58 -4.38 12.12
CA GLN A 49 11.62 -5.42 11.76
C GLN A 49 10.35 -4.82 11.15
N ALA A 50 9.82 -3.75 11.71
CA ALA A 50 8.66 -3.05 11.17
C ALA A 50 8.89 -2.61 9.71
N LEU A 51 10.03 -1.96 9.45
CA LEU A 51 10.39 -1.51 8.10
C LEU A 51 10.54 -2.66 7.12
N ILE A 52 11.36 -3.67 7.45
CA ILE A 52 11.65 -4.79 6.54
C ILE A 52 10.36 -5.50 6.15
N PHE A 53 9.54 -5.93 7.11
CA PHE A 53 8.35 -6.72 6.82
C PHE A 53 7.22 -5.90 6.20
N SER A 54 7.04 -4.63 6.60
CA SER A 54 6.06 -3.76 5.97
C SER A 54 6.46 -3.36 4.53
N LEU A 55 7.74 -3.10 4.26
CA LEU A 55 8.24 -2.82 2.92
C LEU A 55 8.05 -4.02 2.00
N ILE A 56 8.48 -5.22 2.42
CA ILE A 56 8.32 -6.44 1.64
C ILE A 56 6.84 -6.67 1.33
N GLY A 57 5.97 -6.62 2.34
CA GLY A 57 4.53 -6.81 2.15
C GLY A 57 3.91 -5.80 1.19
N ASN A 58 4.29 -4.54 1.26
CA ASN A 58 3.75 -3.50 0.38
C ASN A 58 4.30 -3.56 -1.05
N ILE A 59 5.55 -3.98 -1.24
CA ILE A 59 6.19 -4.05 -2.57
C ILE A 59 5.71 -5.26 -3.38
N ILE A 60 5.48 -6.40 -2.74
CA ILE A 60 5.08 -7.64 -3.44
C ILE A 60 3.90 -7.46 -4.39
N PRO A 61 2.77 -6.81 -4.02
CA PRO A 61 1.63 -6.66 -4.93
C PRO A 61 1.87 -5.72 -6.11
N ILE A 62 2.80 -4.77 -6.01
CA ILE A 62 2.96 -3.68 -6.99
C ILE A 62 3.27 -4.18 -8.40
N PRO A 63 4.22 -5.09 -8.64
CA PRO A 63 4.47 -5.62 -9.98
C PRO A 63 3.24 -6.30 -10.58
N PHE A 64 2.48 -7.02 -9.76
CA PHE A 64 1.25 -7.69 -10.22
C PHE A 64 0.19 -6.68 -10.63
N ILE A 65 0.04 -5.59 -9.88
CA ILE A 65 -0.89 -4.52 -10.23
C ILE A 65 -0.46 -3.87 -11.54
N LEU A 66 0.79 -3.43 -11.64
CA LEU A 66 1.30 -2.75 -12.84
C LEU A 66 1.18 -3.59 -14.12
N LEU A 67 1.39 -4.91 -14.02
CA LEU A 67 1.40 -5.79 -15.18
C LEU A 67 0.04 -6.38 -15.53
N PHE A 68 -0.80 -6.67 -14.54
CA PHE A 68 -1.97 -7.51 -14.75
C PHE A 68 -3.31 -6.85 -14.44
N ILE A 69 -3.34 -5.71 -13.71
CA ILE A 69 -4.60 -5.16 -13.22
C ILE A 69 -5.58 -4.82 -14.36
N ASN A 70 -5.10 -4.29 -15.48
CA ASN A 70 -5.95 -3.97 -16.63
C ASN A 70 -6.61 -5.22 -17.20
N ARG A 71 -5.86 -6.34 -17.34
CA ARG A 71 -6.41 -7.62 -17.81
C ARG A 71 -7.41 -8.19 -16.81
N ILE A 72 -7.11 -8.09 -15.53
CA ILE A 72 -8.02 -8.54 -14.46
C ILE A 72 -9.30 -7.71 -14.49
N PHE A 73 -9.21 -6.40 -14.66
CA PHE A 73 -10.37 -5.52 -14.74
C PHE A 73 -11.21 -5.80 -15.97
N ASP A 74 -10.59 -6.01 -17.15
CA ASP A 74 -11.30 -6.37 -18.38
C ASP A 74 -12.07 -7.68 -18.23
N TRP A 75 -11.51 -8.66 -17.53
CA TRP A 75 -12.18 -9.92 -17.24
C TRP A 75 -13.30 -9.78 -16.19
N LEU A 76 -13.13 -8.92 -15.19
CA LEU A 76 -14.11 -8.74 -14.11
C LEU A 76 -15.24 -7.79 -14.46
N ARG A 77 -15.03 -6.80 -15.35
CA ARG A 77 -16.05 -5.81 -15.75
C ARG A 77 -17.39 -6.39 -16.17
N PRO A 78 -17.45 -7.48 -16.98
CA PRO A 78 -18.73 -8.04 -17.42
C PRO A 78 -19.45 -8.81 -16.32
N THR A 79 -18.82 -9.09 -15.18
CA THR A 79 -19.43 -9.87 -14.10
C THR A 79 -20.45 -9.05 -13.31
N LYS A 80 -21.62 -9.65 -13.00
CA LYS A 80 -22.72 -8.98 -12.28
C LYS A 80 -22.32 -8.51 -10.87
N HIS A 81 -21.47 -9.28 -10.18
CA HIS A 81 -21.12 -9.01 -8.79
C HIS A 81 -19.85 -8.14 -8.63
N LEU A 82 -18.86 -8.34 -9.50
CA LEU A 82 -17.57 -7.69 -9.38
C LEU A 82 -17.38 -6.48 -10.29
N GLY A 83 -18.13 -6.39 -11.40
CA GLY A 83 -18.04 -5.27 -12.31
C GLY A 83 -18.35 -3.90 -11.66
N GLY A 84 -19.24 -3.87 -10.68
CA GLY A 84 -19.52 -2.66 -9.90
C GLY A 84 -18.34 -2.22 -9.03
N LEU A 85 -17.64 -3.19 -8.42
CA LEU A 85 -16.45 -2.95 -7.62
C LEU A 85 -15.30 -2.42 -8.47
N VAL A 86 -15.06 -3.04 -9.65
CA VAL A 86 -14.03 -2.60 -10.60
C VAL A 86 -14.27 -1.14 -11.02
N ARG A 87 -15.48 -0.80 -11.47
CA ARG A 87 -15.84 0.58 -11.84
C ARG A 87 -15.61 1.57 -10.69
N LYS A 88 -15.93 1.18 -9.46
CA LYS A 88 -15.70 2.03 -8.27
C LYS A 88 -14.21 2.24 -8.00
N MET A 89 -13.39 1.21 -8.17
CA MET A 89 -11.93 1.31 -8.01
C MET A 89 -11.31 2.18 -9.11
N GLU A 90 -11.71 1.98 -10.37
CA GLU A 90 -11.27 2.81 -11.50
C GLU A 90 -11.67 4.28 -11.31
N ALA A 91 -12.93 4.56 -10.98
CA ALA A 91 -13.40 5.92 -10.73
C ALA A 91 -12.62 6.59 -9.58
N ARG A 92 -12.35 5.86 -8.51
CA ARG A 92 -11.56 6.37 -7.38
C ARG A 92 -10.10 6.64 -7.75
N ALA A 93 -9.48 5.79 -8.55
CA ALA A 93 -8.13 6.02 -9.06
C ALA A 93 -8.10 7.21 -10.01
N MET A 94 -9.05 7.28 -10.96
CA MET A 94 -9.13 8.36 -11.93
C MET A 94 -9.42 9.72 -11.28
N SER A 95 -10.23 9.79 -10.23
CA SER A 95 -10.47 11.05 -9.50
C SER A 95 -9.20 11.64 -8.86
N LYS A 96 -8.17 10.81 -8.67
CA LYS A 96 -6.87 11.21 -8.12
C LYS A 96 -5.77 11.32 -9.17
N SER A 97 -6.06 10.98 -10.41
CA SER A 97 -5.06 10.90 -11.49
C SER A 97 -4.53 12.26 -11.93
N GLU A 98 -5.29 13.35 -11.74
CA GLU A 98 -4.87 14.68 -12.17
C GLU A 98 -3.57 15.13 -11.50
N SER A 99 -3.39 14.84 -10.21
CA SER A 99 -2.15 15.14 -9.49
C SER A 99 -0.95 14.34 -9.99
N VAL A 100 -1.19 13.16 -10.58
CA VAL A 100 -0.16 12.29 -11.14
C VAL A 100 0.13 12.64 -12.60
N SER A 101 -0.89 12.95 -13.41
CA SER A 101 -0.74 13.15 -14.85
C SER A 101 0.11 14.37 -15.24
N ARG A 102 0.10 15.41 -14.41
CA ARG A 102 0.85 16.65 -14.69
C ARG A 102 2.37 16.47 -14.67
N ALA A 103 2.88 15.57 -13.88
CA ALA A 103 4.32 15.36 -13.70
C ALA A 103 4.70 13.87 -13.65
N GLU A 104 3.86 12.98 -14.14
CA GLU A 104 4.00 11.51 -14.17
C GLU A 104 4.90 10.93 -13.05
N PHE A 105 6.23 10.98 -13.24
CA PHE A 105 7.18 10.41 -12.28
C PHE A 105 7.08 11.08 -10.91
N TRP A 106 7.25 12.39 -10.85
CA TRP A 106 7.24 13.14 -9.58
C TRP A 106 5.85 13.22 -8.96
N GLY A 107 4.81 13.22 -9.81
CA GLY A 107 3.43 13.10 -9.37
C GLY A 107 3.18 11.78 -8.65
N LEU A 108 3.69 10.66 -9.17
CA LEU A 108 3.62 9.35 -8.50
C LEU A 108 4.46 9.32 -7.22
N VAL A 109 5.68 9.87 -7.25
CA VAL A 109 6.53 9.95 -6.05
C VAL A 109 5.83 10.69 -4.93
N GLY A 110 5.30 11.88 -5.20
CA GLY A 110 4.58 12.67 -4.21
C GLY A 110 3.28 12.01 -3.74
N PHE A 111 2.50 11.47 -4.69
CA PHE A 111 1.25 10.76 -4.38
C PHE A 111 1.45 9.55 -3.47
N VAL A 112 2.49 8.76 -3.72
CA VAL A 112 2.82 7.59 -2.90
C VAL A 112 3.58 7.99 -1.63
N GLY A 113 4.43 9.01 -1.68
CA GLY A 113 5.31 9.40 -0.58
C GLY A 113 4.59 10.13 0.56
N ILE A 114 3.57 10.94 0.23
CA ILE A 114 2.84 11.68 1.26
C ILE A 114 1.79 10.76 1.91
N PRO A 115 1.85 10.52 3.23
CA PRO A 115 0.98 9.56 3.90
C PRO A 115 -0.42 10.10 4.15
N LEU A 116 -1.20 10.29 3.10
CA LEU A 116 -2.61 10.68 3.16
C LEU A 116 -3.54 9.46 2.98
N PRO A 117 -4.76 9.50 3.53
CA PRO A 117 -5.73 8.43 3.32
C PRO A 117 -6.04 8.20 1.84
N GLY A 118 -5.89 6.97 1.38
CA GLY A 118 -6.19 6.56 0.01
C GLY A 118 -5.16 6.98 -1.03
N THR A 119 -3.97 7.41 -0.62
CA THR A 119 -2.76 7.45 -1.44
C THR A 119 -1.90 6.24 -1.09
N GLY A 120 -0.89 5.92 -1.87
CA GLY A 120 0.05 4.84 -1.53
C GLY A 120 0.42 3.96 -2.71
N GLY A 121 1.17 2.88 -2.44
CA GLY A 121 1.74 2.02 -3.47
C GLY A 121 0.68 1.33 -4.33
N TRP A 122 -0.39 0.80 -3.72
CA TRP A 122 -1.50 0.17 -4.42
C TRP A 122 -2.24 1.13 -5.35
N THR A 123 -2.68 2.27 -4.79
CA THR A 123 -3.43 3.26 -5.57
C THR A 123 -2.53 3.92 -6.61
N GLY A 124 -1.27 4.18 -6.29
CA GLY A 124 -0.27 4.69 -7.23
C GLY A 124 -0.03 3.74 -8.41
N ALA A 125 0.12 2.43 -8.14
CA ALA A 125 0.27 1.41 -9.18
C ALA A 125 -1.00 1.29 -10.05
N LEU A 126 -2.18 1.37 -9.44
CA LEU A 126 -3.45 1.35 -10.18
C LEU A 126 -3.57 2.58 -11.10
N ILE A 127 -3.29 3.79 -10.60
CA ILE A 127 -3.30 5.03 -11.39
C ILE A 127 -2.28 4.92 -12.53
N ALA A 128 -1.05 4.50 -12.25
CA ALA A 128 0.00 4.35 -13.25
C ALA A 128 -0.41 3.39 -14.37
N SER A 129 -1.04 2.27 -14.01
CA SER A 129 -1.52 1.28 -14.97
C SER A 129 -2.67 1.82 -15.84
N LEU A 130 -3.63 2.54 -15.24
CA LEU A 130 -4.76 3.13 -15.96
C LEU A 130 -4.30 4.28 -16.89
N LEU A 131 -3.32 5.06 -16.49
CA LEU A 131 -2.70 6.11 -17.30
C LEU A 131 -1.68 5.57 -18.31
N LYS A 132 -1.45 4.25 -18.33
CA LYS A 132 -0.47 3.59 -19.21
C LYS A 132 0.95 4.15 -19.08
N ILE A 133 1.34 4.56 -17.88
CA ILE A 133 2.70 4.99 -17.59
C ILE A 133 3.63 3.77 -17.74
N ASP A 134 4.82 3.98 -18.32
CA ASP A 134 5.81 2.92 -18.46
C ASP A 134 6.10 2.21 -17.14
N VAL A 135 6.09 0.87 -17.16
CA VAL A 135 6.18 0.04 -15.95
C VAL A 135 7.47 0.30 -15.17
N LYS A 136 8.60 0.50 -15.86
CA LYS A 136 9.89 0.77 -15.18
C LYS A 136 9.86 2.13 -14.51
N LYS A 137 9.34 3.15 -15.22
CA LYS A 137 9.19 4.51 -14.71
C LYS A 137 8.24 4.54 -13.51
N ALA A 138 7.08 3.87 -13.62
CA ALA A 138 6.11 3.75 -12.54
C ALA A 138 6.69 3.01 -11.32
N SER A 139 7.36 1.88 -11.53
CA SER A 139 8.00 1.12 -10.45
C SER A 139 9.03 1.94 -9.69
N ALA A 140 9.92 2.65 -10.40
CA ALA A 140 10.94 3.49 -9.79
C ALA A 140 10.30 4.63 -8.96
N ALA A 141 9.29 5.30 -9.51
CA ALA A 141 8.57 6.37 -8.80
C ALA A 141 7.85 5.85 -7.55
N ILE A 142 7.15 4.71 -7.66
CA ILE A 142 6.43 4.11 -6.55
C ILE A 142 7.40 3.67 -5.45
N LEU A 143 8.50 3.01 -5.80
CA LEU A 143 9.51 2.58 -4.81
C LEU A 143 10.12 3.76 -4.08
N LEU A 144 10.44 4.85 -4.78
CA LEU A 144 10.93 6.08 -4.16
C LEU A 144 9.88 6.69 -3.23
N GLY A 145 8.63 6.75 -3.68
CA GLY A 145 7.50 7.21 -2.85
C GLY A 145 7.31 6.34 -1.59
N ILE A 146 7.39 5.02 -1.73
CA ILE A 146 7.31 4.09 -0.58
C ILE A 146 8.45 4.35 0.42
N ALA A 147 9.68 4.61 -0.06
CA ALA A 147 10.81 4.93 0.82
C ALA A 147 10.57 6.22 1.61
N ILE A 148 10.04 7.26 0.96
CA ILE A 148 9.65 8.50 1.61
C ILE A 148 8.54 8.27 2.64
N ALA A 149 7.47 7.54 2.27
CA ALA A 149 6.38 7.19 3.17
C ALA A 149 6.86 6.38 4.38
N ALA A 150 7.78 5.41 4.16
CA ALA A 150 8.39 4.61 5.21
C ALA A 150 9.15 5.48 6.22
N THR A 151 9.92 6.45 5.74
CA THR A 151 10.66 7.39 6.58
C THR A 151 9.71 8.23 7.42
N ILE A 152 8.70 8.84 6.80
CA ILE A 152 7.71 9.67 7.49
C ILE A 152 6.95 8.85 8.55
N MET A 153 6.45 7.66 8.17
CA MET A 153 5.70 6.80 9.09
C MET A 153 6.56 6.26 10.23
N SER A 154 7.85 6.02 9.99
CA SER A 154 8.80 5.62 11.04
C SER A 154 8.97 6.73 12.07
N LEU A 155 9.16 7.98 11.61
CA LEU A 155 9.26 9.12 12.49
C LEU A 155 7.98 9.33 13.30
N ILE A 156 6.81 9.21 12.68
CA ILE A 156 5.52 9.34 13.38
C ILE A 156 5.32 8.20 14.38
N SER A 157 5.56 6.94 13.97
CA SER A 157 5.20 5.78 14.79
C SER A 157 6.23 5.43 15.86
N TYR A 158 7.51 5.71 15.62
CA TYR A 158 8.62 5.37 16.52
C TYR A 158 9.35 6.59 17.10
N GLY A 159 9.31 7.76 16.45
CA GLY A 159 9.99 8.98 16.90
C GLY A 159 9.18 9.80 17.90
N VAL A 160 7.89 9.99 17.63
CA VAL A 160 7.04 10.87 18.48
C VAL A 160 6.65 10.23 19.82
N PHE A 161 6.68 8.90 19.93
CA PHE A 161 6.30 8.18 21.16
C PHE A 161 7.49 7.85 22.10
N HIS A 162 8.63 8.46 21.89
CA HIS A 162 9.79 8.37 22.82
C HIS A 162 9.95 9.61 23.71
N MET A 163 8.98 10.56 23.72
CA MET A 163 8.91 11.60 24.75
C MET A 163 7.91 11.27 25.82
#